data_89706f28d4b90cc03995258bb5a3aee0
#
_entry.id   89706f28d4b90cc03995258bb5a3aee0
#
_cell.length_a   1.000
_cell.length_b   1.000
_cell.length_c   1.000
_cell.angle_alpha   90.00
_cell.angle_beta   90.00
_cell.angle_gamma   90.00
#
_symmetry.space_group_name_H-M   'P 1'
#
loop_
_entity.id
_entity.type
_entity.pdbx_description
1 polymer ?
#
loop_
_entity_poly.entity_id
_entity_poly.type
_entity_poly.pdbx_seq_one_letter_code
_entity_poly.pdbx_strand_id
1 'polypeptide(L)'
;MTQISDNKKLTVAIGCDPNAAALKELIKAQLNGMGYIVKDFGSDDPIYARVAFAVGEAVAANEYDRGILLCGTGIGMSIAANKVPGVYAALCCDTYSAERAIKSNNSNVLTIGAFTTG
;
A
#
# COMPACT_ATOMS: atom_id res chain seq x y z
N MET A 1 5.89 15.21 -1.74
CA MET A 1 6.09 13.94 -2.45
C MET A 1 6.74 14.22 -3.80
N THR A 2 7.70 13.39 -4.17
CA THR A 2 8.39 13.56 -5.44
C THR A 2 7.46 13.26 -6.61
N GLN A 3 7.48 14.12 -7.63
CA GLN A 3 6.69 13.88 -8.83
C GLN A 3 7.33 12.75 -9.63
N ILE A 4 6.51 11.81 -10.07
CA ILE A 4 6.96 10.63 -10.79
C ILE A 4 6.91 10.91 -12.30
N SER A 5 7.99 10.61 -12.99
CA SER A 5 8.07 10.77 -14.44
C SER A 5 7.13 9.81 -15.13
N ASP A 6 6.44 10.28 -16.19
CA ASP A 6 5.54 9.44 -17.00
C ASP A 6 6.26 8.26 -17.67
N ASN A 7 7.57 8.38 -17.89
CA ASN A 7 8.38 7.35 -18.53
C ASN A 7 8.95 6.34 -17.55
N LYS A 8 8.79 6.57 -16.24
CA LYS A 8 9.35 5.72 -15.20
C LYS A 8 8.29 4.73 -14.74
N LYS A 9 8.65 3.44 -14.68
CA LYS A 9 7.79 2.44 -14.05
C LYS A 9 7.72 2.69 -12.56
N LEU A 10 6.52 2.66 -12.01
CA LEU A 10 6.32 2.79 -10.57
C LEU A 10 6.87 1.56 -9.86
N THR A 11 7.53 1.82 -8.74
CA THR A 11 7.92 0.78 -7.79
C THR A 11 6.94 0.80 -6.62
N VAL A 12 6.42 -0.37 -6.27
CA VAL A 12 5.39 -0.52 -5.24
C VAL A 12 5.86 -1.49 -4.18
N ALA A 13 5.81 -1.05 -2.93
CA ALA A 13 6.02 -1.91 -1.77
C ALA A 13 4.65 -2.42 -1.32
N ILE A 14 4.47 -3.74 -1.21
CA ILE A 14 3.21 -4.32 -0.78
C ILE A 14 3.43 -5.27 0.39
N GLY A 15 2.52 -5.25 1.34
CA GLY A 15 2.57 -6.16 2.48
C GLY A 15 1.19 -6.31 3.10
N CYS A 16 1.02 -7.35 3.91
CA CYS A 16 -0.26 -7.60 4.56
C CYS A 16 -0.07 -8.45 5.82
N ASP A 17 -1.14 -8.60 6.60
CA ASP A 17 -1.21 -9.61 7.63
C ASP A 17 -1.66 -10.95 7.00
N PRO A 18 -1.66 -12.06 7.77
CA PRO A 18 -2.05 -13.36 7.20
C PRO A 18 -3.46 -13.41 6.62
N ASN A 19 -4.38 -12.59 7.13
CA ASN A 19 -5.78 -12.60 6.66
C ASN A 19 -5.93 -12.15 5.23
N ALA A 20 -5.01 -11.33 4.74
CA ALA A 20 -5.10 -10.72 3.40
C ALA A 20 -4.12 -11.33 2.41
N ALA A 21 -3.49 -12.45 2.74
CA ALA A 21 -2.44 -13.02 1.89
C ALA A 21 -2.93 -13.35 0.47
N ALA A 22 -4.12 -13.92 0.33
CA ALA A 22 -4.66 -14.27 -0.97
C ALA A 22 -4.93 -13.03 -1.83
N LEU A 23 -5.52 -12.00 -1.23
CA LEU A 23 -5.78 -10.75 -1.95
C LEU A 23 -4.48 -10.05 -2.35
N LYS A 24 -3.48 -10.08 -1.48
CA LYS A 24 -2.17 -9.52 -1.81
C LYS A 24 -1.57 -10.17 -3.05
N GLU A 25 -1.65 -11.51 -3.15
CA GLU A 25 -1.11 -12.22 -4.31
C GLU A 25 -1.84 -11.84 -5.60
N LEU A 26 -3.16 -11.66 -5.55
CA LEU A 26 -3.92 -11.20 -6.70
C LEU A 26 -3.50 -9.80 -7.16
N ILE A 27 -3.30 -8.89 -6.20
CA ILE A 27 -2.89 -7.52 -6.51
C ILE A 27 -1.47 -7.50 -7.08
N LYS A 28 -0.56 -8.30 -6.51
CA LYS A 28 0.80 -8.42 -7.05
C LYS A 28 0.78 -8.87 -8.51
N ALA A 29 0.01 -9.92 -8.81
CA ALA A 29 -0.10 -10.43 -10.17
C ALA A 29 -0.63 -9.35 -11.13
N GLN A 30 -1.65 -8.61 -10.71
CA GLN A 30 -2.22 -7.54 -11.51
C GLN A 30 -1.19 -6.44 -11.79
N LEU A 31 -0.49 -5.99 -10.77
CA LEU A 31 0.52 -4.93 -10.92
C LEU A 31 1.69 -5.39 -11.78
N ASN A 32 2.16 -6.62 -11.58
CA ASN A 32 3.23 -7.19 -12.42
C ASN A 32 2.79 -7.27 -13.88
N GLY A 33 1.55 -7.67 -14.11
CA GLY A 33 0.99 -7.72 -15.48
C GLY A 33 0.90 -6.36 -16.14
N MET A 34 0.78 -5.30 -15.35
CA MET A 34 0.76 -3.91 -15.84
C MET A 34 2.16 -3.32 -16.01
N GLY A 35 3.19 -4.07 -15.68
CA GLY A 35 4.58 -3.63 -15.85
C GLY A 35 5.18 -2.89 -14.66
N TYR A 36 4.49 -2.81 -13.53
CA TYR A 36 5.05 -2.20 -12.32
C TYR A 36 6.02 -3.14 -11.63
N ILE A 37 6.97 -2.57 -10.90
CA ILE A 37 7.94 -3.32 -10.11
C ILE A 37 7.39 -3.42 -8.69
N VAL A 38 7.15 -4.66 -8.21
CA VAL A 38 6.52 -4.87 -6.91
C VAL A 38 7.48 -5.60 -5.98
N LYS A 39 7.70 -5.03 -4.79
CA LYS A 39 8.45 -5.66 -3.72
C LYS A 39 7.48 -6.11 -2.63
N ASP A 40 7.49 -7.41 -2.36
CA ASP A 40 6.64 -8.03 -1.33
C ASP A 40 7.36 -7.98 0.02
N PHE A 41 6.74 -7.33 1.00
CA PHE A 41 7.27 -7.21 2.36
C PHE A 41 6.74 -8.31 3.29
N GLY A 42 5.93 -9.22 2.76
CA GLY A 42 5.51 -10.40 3.51
C GLY A 42 4.05 -10.40 3.91
N SER A 43 3.60 -11.57 4.37
CA SER A 43 2.22 -11.82 4.78
C SER A 43 2.11 -12.73 6.00
N ASP A 44 3.23 -13.10 6.62
CA ASP A 44 3.24 -14.11 7.68
C ASP A 44 3.21 -13.52 9.09
N ASP A 45 3.49 -12.23 9.24
CA ASP A 45 3.53 -11.60 10.56
C ASP A 45 2.12 -11.25 11.02
N PRO A 46 1.64 -11.85 12.14
CA PRO A 46 0.31 -11.53 12.65
C PRO A 46 0.22 -10.14 13.28
N ILE A 47 1.36 -9.49 13.54
CA ILE A 47 1.38 -8.13 14.08
C ILE A 47 1.44 -7.16 12.90
N TYR A 48 0.27 -6.72 12.46
CA TYR A 48 0.13 -5.91 11.25
C TYR A 48 0.97 -4.64 11.28
N ALA A 49 1.18 -4.07 12.46
CA ALA A 49 1.92 -2.81 12.59
C ALA A 49 3.36 -2.92 12.10
N ARG A 50 3.99 -4.08 12.24
CA ARG A 50 5.37 -4.28 11.78
C ARG A 50 5.49 -4.13 10.28
N VAL A 51 4.56 -4.73 9.54
CA VAL A 51 4.53 -4.63 8.07
C VAL A 51 4.19 -3.20 7.66
N ALA A 52 3.24 -2.58 8.36
CA ALA A 52 2.86 -1.19 8.08
C ALA A 52 4.05 -0.24 8.24
N PHE A 53 4.84 -0.41 9.30
CA PHE A 53 6.03 0.42 9.52
C PHE A 53 7.10 0.15 8.47
N ALA A 54 7.36 -1.11 8.12
CA ALA A 54 8.37 -1.46 7.12
C ALA A 54 8.05 -0.86 5.76
N VAL A 55 6.82 -1.02 5.30
CA VAL A 55 6.38 -0.44 4.02
C VAL A 55 6.37 1.09 4.11
N GLY A 56 5.83 1.64 5.19
CA GLY A 56 5.76 3.09 5.36
C GLY A 56 7.13 3.75 5.38
N GLU A 57 8.08 3.19 6.10
CA GLU A 57 9.44 3.72 6.15
C GLU A 57 10.13 3.67 4.78
N ALA A 58 9.94 2.59 4.04
CA ALA A 58 10.53 2.44 2.71
C ALA A 58 9.95 3.47 1.74
N VAL A 59 8.64 3.73 1.79
CA VAL A 59 7.99 4.74 0.96
C VAL A 59 8.42 6.13 1.37
N ALA A 60 8.45 6.42 2.67
CA ALA A 60 8.88 7.72 3.18
C ALA A 60 10.33 8.05 2.81
N ALA A 61 11.19 7.04 2.74
CA ALA A 61 12.59 7.18 2.35
C ALA A 61 12.77 7.23 0.82
N ASN A 62 11.69 7.21 0.05
CA ASN A 62 11.71 7.18 -1.42
C ASN A 62 12.41 5.96 -2.02
N GLU A 63 12.48 4.87 -1.28
CA GLU A 63 12.96 3.59 -1.82
C GLU A 63 11.93 2.97 -2.77
N TYR A 64 10.66 3.28 -2.53
CA TYR A 64 9.53 2.87 -3.39
C TYR A 64 8.62 4.07 -3.59
N ASP A 65 7.98 4.13 -4.75
CA ASP A 65 7.13 5.25 -5.13
C ASP A 65 5.79 5.23 -4.41
N ARG A 66 5.25 4.04 -4.16
CA ARG A 66 3.95 3.84 -3.51
C ARG A 66 3.99 2.63 -2.60
N GLY A 67 3.08 2.60 -1.65
CA GLY A 67 2.86 1.44 -0.78
C GLY A 67 1.43 0.96 -0.84
N ILE A 68 1.24 -0.35 -0.69
CA ILE A 68 -0.08 -0.98 -0.56
C ILE A 68 -0.02 -1.89 0.65
N LEU A 69 -0.94 -1.68 1.58
CA LEU A 69 -1.03 -2.45 2.82
C LEU A 69 -2.42 -3.02 2.98
N LEU A 70 -2.49 -4.30 3.31
CA LEU A 70 -3.77 -5.00 3.46
C LEU A 70 -3.85 -5.71 4.80
N CYS A 71 -5.04 -5.65 5.39
CA CYS A 71 -5.39 -6.48 6.54
C CYS A 71 -6.88 -6.81 6.42
N GLY A 72 -7.55 -7.22 7.50
CA GLY A 72 -8.98 -7.56 7.42
C GLY A 72 -9.86 -6.40 6.99
N THR A 73 -9.65 -5.22 7.57
CA THR A 73 -10.43 -4.01 7.27
C THR A 73 -9.62 -2.90 6.62
N GLY A 74 -8.30 -2.97 6.70
CA GLY A 74 -7.42 -1.89 6.26
C GLY A 74 -7.27 -0.76 7.28
N ILE A 75 -8.07 -0.76 8.34
CA ILE A 75 -8.09 0.33 9.33
C ILE A 75 -6.80 0.37 10.13
N GLY A 76 -6.39 -0.77 10.70
CA GLY A 76 -5.16 -0.84 11.48
C GLY A 76 -3.92 -0.51 10.67
N MET A 77 -3.86 -0.98 9.42
CA MET A 77 -2.78 -0.66 8.51
C MET A 77 -2.72 0.85 8.25
N SER A 78 -3.87 1.50 8.05
CA SER A 78 -3.92 2.93 7.82
C SER A 78 -3.44 3.72 9.03
N ILE A 79 -3.90 3.35 10.22
CA ILE A 79 -3.50 4.02 11.47
C ILE A 79 -2.00 3.87 11.69
N ALA A 80 -1.48 2.65 11.57
CA ALA A 80 -0.07 2.38 11.81
C ALA A 80 0.82 3.08 10.79
N ALA A 81 0.48 2.99 9.51
CA ALA A 81 1.28 3.60 8.45
C ALA A 81 1.35 5.12 8.61
N ASN A 82 0.24 5.76 8.99
CA ASN A 82 0.20 7.21 9.17
C ASN A 82 1.01 7.70 10.38
N LYS A 83 1.50 6.82 11.24
CA LYS A 83 2.40 7.20 12.32
C LYS A 83 3.85 7.39 11.84
N VAL A 84 4.15 6.96 10.63
CA VAL A 84 5.49 7.14 10.04
C VAL A 84 5.56 8.52 9.40
N PRO A 85 6.52 9.37 9.82
CA PRO A 85 6.68 10.69 9.18
C PRO A 85 6.92 10.54 7.67
N GLY A 86 6.19 11.31 6.89
CA GLY A 86 6.28 11.26 5.42
C GLY A 86 5.32 10.30 4.76
N VAL A 87 4.53 9.55 5.54
CA VAL A 87 3.50 8.66 5.01
C VAL A 87 2.13 9.34 5.07
N TYR A 88 1.42 9.29 3.98
CA TYR A 88 0.03 9.74 3.86
C TYR A 88 -0.78 8.55 3.34
N ALA A 89 -1.26 7.73 4.27
CA ALA A 89 -2.00 6.51 3.95
C ALA A 89 -3.49 6.78 3.94
N ALA A 90 -4.18 6.21 2.96
CA ALA A 90 -5.63 6.34 2.83
C ALA A 90 -6.26 4.96 2.73
N LEU A 91 -7.26 4.72 3.57
CA LEU A 91 -8.10 3.53 3.49
C LEU A 91 -9.16 3.75 2.41
N CYS A 92 -9.13 2.94 1.38
CA CYS A 92 -10.06 3.05 0.26
C CYS A 92 -10.71 1.71 -0.04
N CYS A 93 -12.01 1.74 -0.33
CA CYS A 93 -12.74 0.56 -0.75
C CYS A 93 -13.43 0.76 -2.10
N ASP A 94 -13.13 1.86 -2.79
CA ASP A 94 -13.66 2.15 -4.12
C ASP A 94 -12.62 2.92 -4.94
N THR A 95 -12.79 2.88 -6.26
CA THR A 95 -11.83 3.46 -7.19
C THR A 95 -11.83 5.00 -7.17
N TYR A 96 -12.97 5.60 -6.92
CA TYR A 96 -13.03 7.06 -6.87
C TYR A 96 -12.26 7.60 -5.67
N SER A 97 -12.46 7.01 -4.49
CA SER A 97 -11.71 7.41 -3.29
C SER A 97 -10.21 7.21 -3.47
N ALA A 98 -9.80 6.09 -4.08
CA ALA A 98 -8.39 5.81 -4.33
C ALA A 98 -7.76 6.87 -5.26
N GLU A 99 -8.47 7.26 -6.31
CA GLU A 99 -8.00 8.31 -7.22
C GLU A 99 -7.88 9.64 -6.49
N ARG A 100 -8.90 10.01 -5.71
CA ARG A 100 -8.90 11.28 -4.99
C ARG A 100 -7.84 11.32 -3.89
N ALA A 101 -7.53 10.18 -3.28
CA ALA A 101 -6.49 10.10 -2.28
C ALA A 101 -5.15 10.61 -2.82
N ILE A 102 -4.81 10.25 -4.04
CA ILE A 102 -3.59 10.71 -4.67
C ILE A 102 -3.74 12.13 -5.22
N LYS A 103 -4.75 12.36 -6.04
CA LYS A 103 -4.91 13.62 -6.77
C LYS A 103 -5.29 14.80 -5.88
N SER A 104 -6.11 14.57 -4.86
CA SER A 104 -6.56 15.62 -3.96
C SER A 104 -5.74 15.71 -2.67
N ASN A 105 -5.25 14.59 -2.16
CA ASN A 105 -4.66 14.51 -0.83
C ASN A 105 -3.21 14.07 -0.81
N ASN A 106 -2.62 13.81 -1.97
CA ASN A 106 -1.21 13.44 -2.11
C ASN A 106 -0.83 12.18 -1.32
N SER A 107 -1.75 11.20 -1.23
CA SER A 107 -1.47 9.93 -0.55
C SER A 107 -0.40 9.15 -1.29
N ASN A 108 0.47 8.48 -0.52
CA ASN A 108 1.51 7.63 -1.07
C ASN A 108 1.38 6.16 -0.63
N VAL A 109 0.45 5.86 0.27
CA VAL A 109 0.15 4.50 0.70
C VAL A 109 -1.36 4.28 0.64
N LEU A 110 -1.76 3.16 0.03
CA LEU A 110 -3.14 2.72 -0.02
C LEU A 110 -3.32 1.58 0.97
N THR A 111 -4.37 1.64 1.78
CA THR A 111 -4.72 0.51 2.65
C THR A 111 -6.07 -0.06 2.24
N ILE A 112 -6.17 -1.39 2.29
CA ILE A 112 -7.32 -2.13 1.78
C ILE A 112 -7.70 -3.21 2.78
N GLY A 113 -9.00 -3.45 2.94
CA GLY A 113 -9.51 -4.53 3.78
C GLY A 113 -9.93 -5.74 2.97
N ALA A 114 -9.34 -6.90 3.26
CA ALA A 114 -9.67 -8.14 2.55
C ALA A 114 -11.11 -8.58 2.78
N PHE A 115 -11.68 -8.25 3.94
CA PHE A 115 -13.05 -8.64 4.29
C PHE A 115 -14.09 -7.60 3.92
N THR A 116 -13.67 -6.40 3.53
CA THR A 116 -14.59 -5.28 3.26
C THR A 116 -14.57 -4.81 1.81
N THR A 117 -13.56 -5.20 1.05
CA THR A 117 -13.44 -4.82 -0.35
C THR A 117 -13.91 -5.97 -1.24
N GLY A 118 -14.84 -5.69 -2.10
CA GLY A 118 -15.41 -6.67 -3.03
C GLY A 118 -14.51 -7.02 -4.21
#